data_b0fb666f1f7a3acaf9fb1b94c10b1b98
#
_entry.id   b0fb666f1f7a3acaf9fb1b94c10b1b98
#
_cell.length_a   1.000
_cell.length_b   1.000
_cell.length_c   1.000
_cell.angle_alpha   90.00
_cell.angle_beta   90.00
_cell.angle_gamma   90.00
#
_symmetry.space_group_name_H-M   'P 1'
#
loop_
_entity.id
_entity.type
_entity.pdbx_description
1 polymer ?
#
loop_
_entity_poly.entity_id
_entity_poly.type
_entity_poly.pdbx_seq_one_letter_code
_entity_poly.pdbx_strand_id
1 'polypeptide(L)'
;MKHILMIGTGGTIASQIGQDGLRPALTSEQLLCFVPKVSEFCRVDCIQLFSLDSTNIRPENWVALAKAIQENYDRYDGFVVSHGTDTMAYTAAALSYLIQGAKKPIILTGAQKPISFDSTDSKINLTDAFLCAASDRLHGVMIVFNGKVIQGTRACKTRSKSYEAFSSINYPYLAVLQDGSLLQYIENAYLDAPVFSDRLDGKVALLKLIPGVPSSLAAYMLQENDALILESFGVGGIPSYPGSGF
;
A
#
# COMPACT_ATOMS: atom_id res chain seq x y z
N MET A 1 -6.67 -19.85 -16.35
CA MET A 1 -7.13 -19.13 -15.14
C MET A 1 -5.89 -18.69 -14.41
N LYS A 2 -5.79 -17.42 -14.05
CA LYS A 2 -4.63 -16.86 -13.34
C LYS A 2 -4.53 -17.42 -11.92
N HIS A 3 -3.32 -17.59 -11.43
CA HIS A 3 -3.02 -18.10 -10.10
C HIS A 3 -2.45 -16.97 -9.25
N ILE A 4 -3.18 -16.53 -8.24
CA ILE A 4 -2.88 -15.34 -7.43
C ILE A 4 -2.54 -15.76 -6.01
N LEU A 5 -1.51 -15.15 -5.42
CA LEU A 5 -1.20 -15.29 -4.00
C LEU A 5 -1.80 -14.13 -3.21
N MET A 6 -2.68 -14.44 -2.27
CA MET A 6 -3.14 -13.49 -1.29
C MET A 6 -2.26 -13.52 -0.04
N ILE A 7 -1.72 -12.36 0.35
CA ILE A 7 -0.86 -12.19 1.52
C ILE A 7 -1.60 -11.34 2.55
N GLY A 8 -1.95 -11.94 3.69
CA GLY A 8 -2.59 -11.24 4.80
C GLY A 8 -1.58 -10.54 5.69
N THR A 9 -1.83 -9.27 5.98
CA THR A 9 -1.02 -8.48 6.92
C THR A 9 -1.83 -7.90 8.07
N GLY A 10 -3.16 -8.11 8.08
CA GLY A 10 -4.09 -7.59 9.08
C GLY A 10 -4.92 -6.40 8.57
N GLY A 11 -5.02 -5.38 9.39
CA GLY A 11 -5.78 -4.16 9.10
C GLY A 11 -7.29 -4.27 9.34
N THR A 12 -8.00 -3.14 9.15
CA THR A 12 -9.45 -3.03 9.42
C THR A 12 -10.29 -4.02 8.59
N ILE A 13 -9.88 -4.32 7.36
CA ILE A 13 -10.59 -5.28 6.51
C ILE A 13 -10.75 -6.65 7.19
N ALA A 14 -9.73 -7.08 7.93
CA ALA A 14 -9.67 -8.34 8.66
C ALA A 14 -10.10 -8.22 10.13
N SER A 15 -10.60 -7.04 10.56
CA SER A 15 -10.91 -6.80 11.97
C SER A 15 -12.28 -7.33 12.35
N GLN A 16 -12.38 -7.73 13.62
CA GLN A 16 -13.64 -8.06 14.30
C GLN A 16 -13.78 -7.23 15.58
N ILE A 17 -15.00 -7.07 16.04
CA ILE A 17 -15.30 -6.38 17.30
C ILE A 17 -14.89 -7.32 18.44
N GLY A 18 -13.90 -6.92 19.22
CA GLY A 18 -13.48 -7.56 20.45
C GLY A 18 -13.85 -6.71 21.69
N GLN A 19 -13.43 -7.17 22.87
CA GLN A 19 -13.71 -6.46 24.13
C GLN A 19 -13.10 -5.05 24.18
N ASP A 20 -11.94 -4.85 23.52
CA ASP A 20 -11.20 -3.58 23.50
C ASP A 20 -11.32 -2.83 22.15
N GLY A 21 -12.35 -3.11 21.35
CA GLY A 21 -12.58 -2.49 20.04
C GLY A 21 -12.23 -3.40 18.85
N LEU A 22 -12.00 -2.77 17.69
CA LEU A 22 -11.66 -3.51 16.45
C LEU A 22 -10.21 -3.99 16.48
N ARG A 23 -10.01 -5.30 16.26
CA ARG A 23 -8.67 -5.91 16.11
C ARG A 23 -8.64 -6.85 14.91
N PRO A 24 -7.53 -6.92 14.14
CA PRO A 24 -7.36 -7.91 13.08
C PRO A 24 -7.47 -9.33 13.67
N ALA A 25 -8.43 -10.10 13.18
CA ALA A 25 -8.73 -11.44 13.68
C ALA A 25 -9.02 -12.45 12.57
N LEU A 26 -9.42 -11.98 11.36
CA LEU A 26 -9.69 -12.87 10.22
C LEU A 26 -8.39 -13.17 9.47
N THR A 27 -8.23 -14.43 9.05
CA THR A 27 -7.15 -14.84 8.14
C THR A 27 -7.49 -14.51 6.70
N SER A 28 -6.47 -14.60 5.81
CA SER A 28 -6.65 -14.40 4.38
C SER A 28 -7.68 -15.35 3.77
N GLU A 29 -7.70 -16.64 4.20
CA GLU A 29 -8.67 -17.64 3.76
C GLU A 29 -10.09 -17.26 4.19
N GLN A 30 -10.24 -16.75 5.42
CA GLN A 30 -11.55 -16.31 5.91
C GLN A 30 -12.04 -15.07 5.15
N LEU A 31 -11.15 -14.15 4.76
CA LEU A 31 -11.51 -13.01 3.93
C LEU A 31 -12.04 -13.44 2.55
N LEU A 32 -11.45 -14.46 1.92
CA LEU A 32 -11.90 -14.99 0.63
C LEU A 32 -13.33 -15.54 0.68
N CYS A 33 -13.78 -16.08 1.80
CA CYS A 33 -15.16 -16.56 1.94
C CYS A 33 -16.21 -15.46 1.73
N PHE A 34 -15.86 -14.20 1.92
CA PHE A 34 -16.76 -13.05 1.70
C PHE A 34 -16.83 -12.58 0.24
N VAL A 35 -15.94 -13.07 -0.62
CA VAL A 35 -15.85 -12.70 -2.05
C VAL A 35 -15.81 -13.94 -2.96
N PRO A 36 -16.82 -14.84 -2.89
CA PRO A 36 -16.79 -16.14 -3.60
C PRO A 36 -16.66 -15.99 -5.12
N LYS A 37 -17.14 -14.89 -5.70
CA LYS A 37 -17.02 -14.61 -7.14
C LYS A 37 -15.58 -14.57 -7.64
N VAL A 38 -14.58 -14.36 -6.79
CA VAL A 38 -13.18 -14.38 -7.17
C VAL A 38 -12.78 -15.71 -7.79
N SER A 39 -13.33 -16.82 -7.31
CA SER A 39 -13.08 -18.17 -7.86
C SER A 39 -13.56 -18.37 -9.30
N GLU A 40 -14.42 -17.50 -9.83
CA GLU A 40 -14.91 -17.58 -11.20
C GLU A 40 -13.84 -17.13 -12.23
N PHE A 41 -12.87 -16.28 -11.81
CA PHE A 41 -11.87 -15.71 -12.73
C PHE A 41 -10.41 -15.95 -12.34
N CYS A 42 -10.10 -16.30 -11.08
CA CYS A 42 -8.75 -16.68 -10.68
C CYS A 42 -8.75 -17.78 -9.61
N ARG A 43 -7.65 -18.55 -9.56
CA ARG A 43 -7.32 -19.44 -8.45
C ARG A 43 -6.53 -18.62 -7.42
N VAL A 44 -6.83 -18.81 -6.13
CA VAL A 44 -6.16 -18.09 -5.04
C VAL A 44 -5.60 -19.06 -4.03
N ASP A 45 -4.30 -18.91 -3.72
CA ASP A 45 -3.69 -19.46 -2.53
C ASP A 45 -3.47 -18.32 -1.52
N CYS A 46 -3.46 -18.64 -0.23
CA CYS A 46 -3.34 -17.66 0.84
C CYS A 46 -2.14 -17.95 1.74
N ILE A 47 -1.50 -16.89 2.19
CA ILE A 47 -0.59 -16.92 3.33
C ILE A 47 -0.93 -15.79 4.30
N GLN A 48 -0.82 -16.06 5.59
CA GLN A 48 -0.92 -15.04 6.63
C GLN A 48 0.49 -14.70 7.10
N LEU A 49 1.00 -13.54 6.65
CA LEU A 49 2.37 -13.15 6.99
C LEU A 49 2.43 -12.56 8.40
N PHE A 50 1.49 -11.67 8.74
CA PHE A 50 1.27 -11.14 10.08
C PHE A 50 -0.17 -10.63 10.22
N SER A 51 -0.59 -10.27 11.44
CA SER A 51 -1.93 -9.74 11.74
C SER A 51 -1.77 -8.48 12.60
N LEU A 52 -1.39 -7.36 11.94
CA LEU A 52 -1.08 -6.10 12.60
C LEU A 52 -2.14 -5.03 12.29
N ASP A 53 -2.37 -4.14 13.25
CA ASP A 53 -2.85 -2.82 12.91
C ASP A 53 -1.74 -2.10 12.14
N SER A 54 -2.10 -1.41 11.05
CA SER A 54 -1.11 -0.79 10.17
C SER A 54 -0.30 0.31 10.85
N THR A 55 -0.78 0.89 11.94
CA THR A 55 -0.03 1.84 12.77
C THR A 55 1.21 1.21 13.42
N ASN A 56 1.25 -0.12 13.49
CA ASN A 56 2.36 -0.90 14.05
C ASN A 56 3.30 -1.48 12.97
N ILE A 57 3.09 -1.15 11.71
CA ILE A 57 3.99 -1.56 10.62
C ILE A 57 5.33 -0.82 10.76
N ARG A 58 6.42 -1.58 10.59
CA ARG A 58 7.81 -1.09 10.63
C ARG A 58 8.58 -1.51 9.38
N PRO A 59 9.75 -0.92 9.11
CA PRO A 59 10.57 -1.25 7.95
C PRO A 59 10.86 -2.75 7.78
N GLU A 60 11.04 -3.49 8.88
CA GLU A 60 11.28 -4.93 8.86
C GLU A 60 10.08 -5.70 8.27
N ASN A 61 8.86 -5.19 8.48
CA ASN A 61 7.65 -5.80 7.90
C ASN A 61 7.61 -5.61 6.38
N TRP A 62 8.10 -4.48 5.84
CA TRP A 62 8.20 -4.26 4.41
C TRP A 62 9.20 -5.20 3.75
N VAL A 63 10.36 -5.39 4.39
CA VAL A 63 11.39 -6.35 3.93
C VAL A 63 10.82 -7.78 3.94
N ALA A 64 10.15 -8.17 5.03
CA ALA A 64 9.51 -9.49 5.13
C ALA A 64 8.45 -9.70 4.04
N LEU A 65 7.64 -8.68 3.74
CA LEU A 65 6.63 -8.73 2.69
C LEU A 65 7.26 -8.83 1.29
N ALA A 66 8.30 -8.03 1.02
CA ALA A 66 9.03 -8.09 -0.24
C ALA A 66 9.67 -9.48 -0.45
N LYS A 67 10.26 -10.06 0.60
CA LYS A 67 10.83 -11.41 0.59
C LYS A 67 9.76 -12.49 0.34
N ALA A 68 8.60 -12.41 0.99
CA ALA A 68 7.49 -13.32 0.75
C ALA A 68 7.01 -13.28 -0.71
N ILE A 69 6.96 -12.08 -1.32
CA ILE A 69 6.64 -11.93 -2.74
C ILE A 69 7.75 -12.53 -3.61
N GLN A 70 9.02 -12.26 -3.31
CA GLN A 70 10.18 -12.78 -4.05
C GLN A 70 10.21 -14.31 -4.07
N GLU A 71 10.06 -14.95 -2.92
CA GLU A 71 10.07 -16.41 -2.77
C GLU A 71 8.93 -17.11 -3.53
N ASN A 72 7.86 -16.37 -3.84
CA ASN A 72 6.68 -16.87 -4.53
C ASN A 72 6.54 -16.29 -5.96
N TYR A 73 7.47 -15.43 -6.40
CA TYR A 73 7.29 -14.66 -7.61
C TYR A 73 7.08 -15.54 -8.86
N ASP A 74 7.83 -16.62 -9.01
CA ASP A 74 7.73 -17.48 -10.20
C ASP A 74 6.50 -18.40 -10.20
N ARG A 75 5.92 -18.66 -9.02
CA ARG A 75 4.80 -19.59 -8.84
C ARG A 75 3.43 -19.00 -9.13
N TYR A 76 3.28 -17.67 -9.01
CA TYR A 76 2.01 -16.97 -9.12
C TYR A 76 2.04 -15.94 -10.24
N ASP A 77 0.87 -15.64 -10.82
CA ASP A 77 0.70 -14.65 -11.88
C ASP A 77 0.57 -13.22 -11.34
N GLY A 78 0.18 -13.06 -10.08
CA GLY A 78 0.01 -11.78 -9.40
C GLY A 78 -0.17 -11.95 -7.91
N PHE A 79 -0.18 -10.82 -7.19
CA PHE A 79 -0.22 -10.78 -5.72
C PHE A 79 -1.28 -9.81 -5.24
N VAL A 80 -2.03 -10.20 -4.21
CA VAL A 80 -2.94 -9.31 -3.46
C VAL A 80 -2.51 -9.26 -2.01
N VAL A 81 -2.24 -8.07 -1.51
CA VAL A 81 -1.87 -7.82 -0.11
C VAL A 81 -3.04 -7.14 0.60
N SER A 82 -3.66 -7.81 1.57
CA SER A 82 -4.63 -7.15 2.45
C SER A 82 -3.91 -6.41 3.56
N HIS A 83 -4.18 -5.11 3.71
CA HIS A 83 -3.41 -4.20 4.57
C HIS A 83 -4.32 -3.19 5.29
N GLY A 84 -3.89 -2.70 6.45
CA GLY A 84 -4.55 -1.59 7.10
C GLY A 84 -4.32 -0.26 6.38
N THR A 85 -5.33 0.60 6.35
CA THR A 85 -5.34 1.78 5.47
C THR A 85 -4.39 2.89 5.90
N ASP A 86 -4.03 3.00 7.20
CA ASP A 86 -3.29 4.16 7.71
C ASP A 86 -1.87 4.27 7.16
N THR A 87 -1.18 3.13 6.99
CA THR A 87 0.18 3.10 6.46
C THR A 87 0.30 2.36 5.12
N MET A 88 -0.82 2.00 4.47
CA MET A 88 -0.80 1.27 3.19
C MET A 88 -0.04 2.03 2.10
N ALA A 89 -0.14 3.36 2.06
CA ALA A 89 0.60 4.18 1.10
C ALA A 89 2.12 4.10 1.31
N TYR A 90 2.57 4.07 2.57
CA TYR A 90 3.99 3.86 2.91
C TYR A 90 4.47 2.48 2.51
N THR A 91 3.69 1.44 2.80
CA THR A 91 3.99 0.06 2.40
C THR A 91 4.05 -0.08 0.87
N ALA A 92 3.11 0.53 0.14
CA ALA A 92 3.12 0.49 -1.32
C ALA A 92 4.35 1.21 -1.91
N ALA A 93 4.72 2.36 -1.35
CA ALA A 93 5.93 3.08 -1.75
C ALA A 93 7.18 2.25 -1.45
N ALA A 94 7.33 1.71 -0.23
CA ALA A 94 8.47 0.88 0.16
C ALA A 94 8.62 -0.35 -0.76
N LEU A 95 7.52 -1.09 -1.00
CA LEU A 95 7.54 -2.23 -1.92
C LEU A 95 7.90 -1.84 -3.35
N SER A 96 7.49 -0.66 -3.82
CA SER A 96 7.86 -0.17 -5.15
C SER A 96 9.38 0.01 -5.33
N TYR A 97 10.10 0.34 -4.25
CA TYR A 97 11.56 0.44 -4.23
C TYR A 97 12.24 -0.88 -3.91
N LEU A 98 11.65 -1.73 -3.08
CA LEU A 98 12.18 -3.06 -2.76
C LEU A 98 11.99 -4.05 -3.91
N ILE A 99 10.98 -3.84 -4.79
CA ILE A 99 10.64 -4.71 -5.92
C ILE A 99 10.53 -3.85 -7.18
N GLN A 100 11.66 -3.58 -7.82
CA GLN A 100 11.70 -2.69 -8.97
C GLN A 100 11.44 -3.45 -10.28
N GLY A 101 10.66 -2.84 -11.14
CA GLY A 101 10.39 -3.37 -12.47
C GLY A 101 9.58 -4.66 -12.49
N ALA A 102 8.77 -4.93 -11.47
CA ALA A 102 7.93 -6.13 -11.42
C ALA A 102 6.98 -6.18 -12.62
N LYS A 103 7.07 -7.26 -13.42
CA LYS A 103 6.16 -7.55 -14.52
C LYS A 103 4.78 -7.97 -14.02
N LYS A 104 4.73 -8.68 -12.89
CA LYS A 104 3.49 -9.15 -12.29
C LYS A 104 2.85 -8.07 -11.44
N PRO A 105 1.52 -7.94 -11.44
CA PRO A 105 0.83 -6.98 -10.59
C PRO A 105 0.96 -7.37 -9.10
N ILE A 106 1.30 -6.40 -8.27
CA ILE A 106 1.38 -6.50 -6.82
C ILE A 106 0.40 -5.46 -6.26
N ILE A 107 -0.76 -5.91 -5.84
CA ILE A 107 -1.89 -5.08 -5.49
C ILE A 107 -2.05 -5.01 -3.98
N LEU A 108 -1.94 -3.82 -3.40
CA LEU A 108 -2.32 -3.59 -2.02
C LEU A 108 -3.77 -3.10 -1.98
N THR A 109 -4.53 -3.62 -1.03
CA THR A 109 -5.89 -3.18 -0.75
C THR A 109 -6.23 -3.31 0.72
N GLY A 110 -7.33 -2.72 1.11
CA GLY A 110 -7.83 -2.72 2.48
C GLY A 110 -9.24 -2.16 2.53
N ALA A 111 -9.70 -1.78 3.71
CA ALA A 111 -11.01 -1.19 3.85
C ALA A 111 -11.10 -0.22 5.04
N GLN A 112 -12.06 0.69 4.96
CA GLN A 112 -12.40 1.57 6.06
C GLN A 112 -13.30 0.89 7.10
N LYS A 113 -13.99 -0.19 6.69
CA LYS A 113 -14.82 -1.00 7.60
C LYS A 113 -14.52 -2.48 7.47
N PRO A 114 -14.68 -3.26 8.56
CA PRO A 114 -14.53 -4.71 8.54
C PRO A 114 -15.39 -5.39 7.48
N ILE A 115 -14.88 -6.47 6.88
CA ILE A 115 -15.57 -7.20 5.81
C ILE A 115 -16.87 -7.87 6.28
N SER A 116 -16.98 -8.16 7.57
CA SER A 116 -18.16 -8.76 8.20
C SER A 116 -19.32 -7.79 8.45
N PHE A 117 -19.12 -6.48 8.23
CA PHE A 117 -20.17 -5.49 8.42
C PHE A 117 -21.13 -5.47 7.22
N ASP A 118 -22.41 -5.20 7.46
CA ASP A 118 -23.42 -5.12 6.40
C ASP A 118 -23.10 -4.00 5.39
N SER A 119 -22.74 -2.81 5.90
CA SER A 119 -22.28 -1.70 5.09
C SER A 119 -20.76 -1.59 5.15
N THR A 120 -20.08 -2.08 4.13
CA THR A 120 -18.62 -2.11 4.04
C THR A 120 -18.13 -1.87 2.62
N ASP A 121 -16.97 -1.25 2.49
CA ASP A 121 -16.21 -1.09 1.25
C ASP A 121 -15.30 -2.31 0.95
N SER A 122 -15.15 -3.21 1.92
CA SER A 122 -14.19 -4.32 1.87
C SER A 122 -14.38 -5.26 0.69
N LYS A 123 -15.65 -5.67 0.45
CA LYS A 123 -15.96 -6.69 -0.56
C LYS A 123 -15.65 -6.18 -1.98
N ILE A 124 -15.97 -4.93 -2.25
CA ILE A 124 -15.68 -4.29 -3.54
C ILE A 124 -14.18 -4.13 -3.69
N ASN A 125 -13.50 -3.52 -2.72
CA ASN A 125 -12.06 -3.31 -2.76
C ASN A 125 -11.28 -4.61 -2.95
N LEU A 126 -11.66 -5.69 -2.25
CA LEU A 126 -10.99 -6.97 -2.36
C LEU A 126 -11.24 -7.64 -3.72
N THR A 127 -12.49 -7.60 -4.24
CA THR A 127 -12.81 -8.13 -5.57
C THR A 127 -12.06 -7.38 -6.66
N ASP A 128 -12.04 -6.05 -6.60
CA ASP A 128 -11.33 -5.18 -7.53
C ASP A 128 -9.82 -5.44 -7.50
N ALA A 129 -9.25 -5.69 -6.31
CA ALA A 129 -7.85 -6.05 -6.17
C ALA A 129 -7.52 -7.35 -6.88
N PHE A 130 -8.36 -8.38 -6.78
CA PHE A 130 -8.17 -9.64 -7.51
C PHE A 130 -8.34 -9.48 -9.03
N LEU A 131 -9.30 -8.68 -9.50
CA LEU A 131 -9.44 -8.35 -10.92
C LEU A 131 -8.16 -7.69 -11.46
N CYS A 132 -7.59 -6.75 -10.72
CA CYS A 132 -6.34 -6.10 -11.07
C CYS A 132 -5.14 -7.07 -11.03
N ALA A 133 -5.06 -7.92 -10.01
CA ALA A 133 -3.98 -8.91 -9.88
C ALA A 133 -4.02 -9.98 -10.98
N ALA A 134 -5.19 -10.28 -11.52
CA ALA A 134 -5.36 -11.22 -12.63
C ALA A 134 -5.17 -10.58 -14.02
N SER A 135 -4.91 -9.27 -14.10
CA SER A 135 -4.74 -8.55 -15.37
C SER A 135 -3.34 -8.73 -15.95
N ASP A 136 -3.25 -9.01 -17.26
CA ASP A 136 -1.99 -9.02 -18.00
C ASP A 136 -1.49 -7.62 -18.40
N ARG A 137 -2.26 -6.57 -18.10
CA ARG A 137 -1.97 -5.20 -18.52
C ARG A 137 -1.43 -4.32 -17.38
N LEU A 138 -1.53 -4.77 -16.14
CA LEU A 138 -1.05 -4.05 -14.96
C LEU A 138 0.27 -4.64 -14.47
N HIS A 139 1.23 -3.76 -14.14
CA HIS A 139 2.58 -4.14 -13.74
C HIS A 139 3.04 -3.34 -12.52
N GLY A 140 3.86 -3.97 -11.67
CA GLY A 140 4.44 -3.32 -10.50
C GLY A 140 3.51 -3.23 -9.30
N VAL A 141 3.87 -2.36 -8.37
CA VAL A 141 3.16 -2.17 -7.09
C VAL A 141 2.10 -1.09 -7.21
N MET A 142 0.88 -1.41 -6.83
CA MET A 142 -0.28 -0.51 -6.93
C MET A 142 -1.17 -0.63 -5.70
N ILE A 143 -1.90 0.44 -5.40
CA ILE A 143 -3.04 0.40 -4.48
C ILE A 143 -4.32 0.37 -5.32
N VAL A 144 -5.21 -0.57 -4.99
CA VAL A 144 -6.58 -0.61 -5.52
C VAL A 144 -7.54 -0.30 -4.39
N PHE A 145 -8.27 0.79 -4.54
CA PHE A 145 -9.20 1.26 -3.51
C PHE A 145 -10.31 2.10 -4.13
N ASN A 146 -11.57 1.81 -3.77
CA ASN A 146 -12.76 2.51 -4.27
C ASN A 146 -12.78 2.63 -5.80
N GLY A 147 -12.54 1.50 -6.51
CA GLY A 147 -12.55 1.44 -7.97
C GLY A 147 -11.38 2.17 -8.66
N LYS A 148 -10.36 2.61 -7.93
CA LYS A 148 -9.21 3.36 -8.48
C LYS A 148 -7.93 2.54 -8.35
N VAL A 149 -7.13 2.51 -9.41
CA VAL A 149 -5.79 1.89 -9.44
C VAL A 149 -4.75 3.01 -9.36
N ILE A 150 -4.01 3.03 -8.28
CA ILE A 150 -3.06 4.10 -7.96
C ILE A 150 -1.65 3.51 -7.96
N GLN A 151 -0.71 4.17 -8.62
CA GLN A 151 0.70 3.78 -8.56
C GLN A 151 1.22 3.84 -7.11
N GLY A 152 1.92 2.80 -6.66
CA GLY A 152 2.33 2.66 -5.27
C GLY A 152 3.13 3.84 -4.71
N THR A 153 4.00 4.45 -5.54
CA THR A 153 4.79 5.64 -5.18
C THR A 153 4.01 6.95 -5.21
N ARG A 154 2.75 6.96 -5.65
CA ARG A 154 1.92 8.16 -5.80
C ARG A 154 0.69 8.18 -4.90
N ALA A 155 0.45 7.07 -4.21
CA ALA A 155 -0.71 6.95 -3.33
C ALA A 155 -0.54 7.76 -2.04
N CYS A 156 -1.62 8.40 -1.61
CA CYS A 156 -1.69 9.07 -0.32
C CYS A 156 -3.08 8.86 0.28
N LYS A 157 -3.15 8.53 1.58
CA LYS A 157 -4.40 8.52 2.32
C LYS A 157 -4.78 9.96 2.67
N THR A 158 -5.74 10.51 1.95
CA THR A 158 -6.17 11.93 2.09
C THR A 158 -7.41 12.11 2.95
N ARG A 159 -8.12 11.01 3.27
CA ARG A 159 -9.33 11.04 4.12
C ARG A 159 -9.33 9.87 5.10
N SER A 160 -9.64 10.15 6.36
CA SER A 160 -9.59 9.14 7.44
C SER A 160 -10.83 8.26 7.53
N LYS A 161 -12.00 8.70 7.09
CA LYS A 161 -13.28 7.97 7.26
C LYS A 161 -14.04 7.68 5.96
N SER A 162 -13.74 8.40 4.87
CA SER A 162 -14.42 8.21 3.59
C SER A 162 -14.01 6.89 2.93
N TYR A 163 -14.92 6.24 2.23
CA TYR A 163 -14.58 5.13 1.34
C TYR A 163 -13.67 5.59 0.19
N GLU A 164 -13.74 6.86 -0.20
CA GLU A 164 -12.76 7.49 -1.09
C GLU A 164 -11.54 7.98 -0.29
N ALA A 165 -10.80 7.05 0.33
CA ALA A 165 -9.75 7.38 1.28
C ALA A 165 -8.41 7.75 0.62
N PHE A 166 -8.13 7.24 -0.58
CA PHE A 166 -6.84 7.40 -1.25
C PHE A 166 -6.95 8.27 -2.49
N SER A 167 -5.90 9.05 -2.72
CA SER A 167 -5.72 9.88 -3.91
C SER A 167 -4.35 9.62 -4.54
N SER A 168 -4.24 9.81 -5.86
CA SER A 168 -2.97 9.86 -6.56
C SER A 168 -2.42 11.29 -6.52
N ILE A 169 -1.21 11.49 -6.02
CA ILE A 169 -0.63 12.82 -5.83
C ILE A 169 0.25 13.18 -7.02
N ASN A 170 -0.09 14.28 -7.69
CA ASN A 170 0.64 14.82 -8.85
C ASN A 170 0.87 13.77 -9.96
N TYR A 171 -0.02 12.80 -10.07
CA TYR A 171 0.01 11.76 -11.08
C TYR A 171 -1.40 11.22 -11.33
N PRO A 172 -1.79 10.88 -12.56
CA PRO A 172 -3.13 10.34 -12.82
C PRO A 172 -3.28 8.93 -12.23
N TYR A 173 -4.52 8.45 -12.14
CA TYR A 173 -4.80 7.05 -11.87
C TYR A 173 -4.28 6.20 -13.04
N LEU A 174 -3.74 5.02 -12.75
CA LEU A 174 -3.29 4.09 -13.78
C LEU A 174 -4.48 3.48 -14.52
N ALA A 175 -5.53 3.20 -13.78
CA ALA A 175 -6.78 2.66 -14.29
C ALA A 175 -7.94 2.96 -13.32
N VAL A 176 -9.16 2.72 -13.78
CA VAL A 176 -10.35 2.65 -12.93
C VAL A 176 -11.10 1.34 -13.19
N LEU A 177 -11.80 0.87 -12.17
CA LEU A 177 -12.75 -0.25 -12.30
C LEU A 177 -14.16 0.32 -12.27
N GLN A 178 -14.94 -0.08 -13.25
CA GLN A 178 -16.34 0.26 -13.36
C GLN A 178 -17.10 -0.97 -13.85
N ASP A 179 -18.15 -1.35 -13.13
CA ASP A 179 -19.02 -2.48 -13.47
C ASP A 179 -18.23 -3.79 -13.71
N GLY A 180 -17.21 -4.06 -12.90
CA GLY A 180 -16.35 -5.24 -13.02
C GLY A 180 -15.37 -5.21 -14.19
N SER A 181 -15.25 -4.08 -14.89
CA SER A 181 -14.35 -3.89 -16.03
C SER A 181 -13.21 -2.95 -15.68
N LEU A 182 -12.00 -3.29 -16.12
CA LEU A 182 -10.79 -2.48 -15.95
C LEU A 182 -10.60 -1.56 -17.15
N LEU A 183 -10.71 -0.24 -16.94
CA LEU A 183 -10.36 0.78 -17.91
C LEU A 183 -8.99 1.37 -17.57
N GLN A 184 -7.98 0.97 -18.34
CA GLN A 184 -6.59 1.41 -18.14
C GLN A 184 -6.32 2.72 -18.90
N TYR A 185 -5.67 3.67 -18.23
CA TYR A 185 -5.23 4.95 -18.79
C TYR A 185 -3.74 5.01 -19.06
N ILE A 186 -2.93 4.37 -18.18
CA ILE A 186 -1.48 4.40 -18.24
C ILE A 186 -0.95 2.98 -18.10
N GLU A 187 -0.02 2.62 -18.95
CA GLU A 187 0.75 1.38 -18.86
C GLU A 187 2.04 1.62 -18.08
N ASN A 188 2.26 0.82 -17.04
CA ASN A 188 3.50 0.87 -16.28
C ASN A 188 4.62 0.12 -17.01
N ALA A 189 5.79 0.73 -17.07
CA ALA A 189 6.98 0.04 -17.51
C ALA A 189 7.38 -1.08 -16.53
N TYR A 190 7.92 -2.16 -17.07
CA TYR A 190 8.45 -3.28 -16.31
C TYR A 190 9.78 -3.76 -16.91
N LEU A 191 10.48 -4.61 -16.17
CA LEU A 191 11.70 -5.29 -16.60
C LEU A 191 11.41 -6.78 -16.87
N ASP A 192 12.16 -7.41 -17.75
CA ASP A 192 12.05 -8.86 -17.99
C ASP A 192 12.36 -9.66 -16.72
N ALA A 193 13.30 -9.17 -15.91
CA ALA A 193 13.59 -9.69 -14.57
C ALA A 193 13.51 -8.55 -13.55
N PRO A 194 12.62 -8.64 -12.57
CA PRO A 194 12.53 -7.64 -11.51
C PRO A 194 13.75 -7.67 -10.60
N VAL A 195 14.08 -6.51 -10.04
CA VAL A 195 15.14 -6.37 -9.04
C VAL A 195 14.53 -6.37 -7.64
N PHE A 196 14.94 -7.33 -6.83
CA PHE A 196 14.54 -7.40 -5.41
C PHE A 196 15.67 -6.90 -4.51
N SER A 197 15.31 -6.07 -3.53
CA SER A 197 16.22 -5.60 -2.47
C SER A 197 15.72 -6.12 -1.12
N ASP A 198 16.64 -6.50 -0.27
CA ASP A 198 16.40 -6.93 1.11
C ASP A 198 16.83 -5.87 2.15
N ARG A 199 17.18 -4.67 1.69
CA ARG A 199 17.74 -3.60 2.52
C ARG A 199 16.95 -2.31 2.40
N LEU A 200 16.77 -1.68 3.55
CA LEU A 200 16.27 -0.32 3.70
C LEU A 200 17.21 0.41 4.66
N ASP A 201 17.52 1.66 4.34
CA ASP A 201 18.16 2.56 5.29
C ASP A 201 17.07 3.14 6.21
N GLY A 202 17.12 2.77 7.49
CA GLY A 202 16.14 3.22 8.48
C GLY A 202 16.51 4.52 9.19
N LYS A 203 17.71 5.07 8.93
CA LYS A 203 18.18 6.30 9.55
C LYS A 203 17.90 7.55 8.72
N VAL A 204 16.66 7.65 8.25
CA VAL A 204 16.16 8.80 7.50
C VAL A 204 14.99 9.42 8.25
N ALA A 205 15.10 10.70 8.59
CA ALA A 205 14.02 11.45 9.22
C ALA A 205 13.27 12.33 8.21
N LEU A 206 12.02 12.64 8.51
CA LEU A 206 11.21 13.61 7.78
C LEU A 206 10.86 14.78 8.70
N LEU A 207 11.20 16.00 8.31
CA LEU A 207 10.74 17.22 8.97
C LEU A 207 9.83 18.02 8.03
N LYS A 208 8.57 18.09 8.40
CA LYS A 208 7.62 18.99 7.76
C LYS A 208 7.81 20.40 8.34
N LEU A 209 8.18 21.36 7.50
CA LEU A 209 8.27 22.75 7.89
C LEU A 209 6.87 23.36 8.08
N ILE A 210 6.68 23.99 9.23
CA ILE A 210 5.52 24.84 9.52
C ILE A 210 6.02 26.24 9.90
N PRO A 211 5.21 27.32 9.76
CA PRO A 211 5.60 28.64 10.22
C PRO A 211 6.03 28.63 11.70
N GLY A 212 7.24 29.13 11.98
CA GLY A 212 7.79 29.18 13.34
C GLY A 212 8.56 27.94 13.80
N VAL A 213 8.72 26.89 12.96
CA VAL A 213 9.58 25.77 13.33
C VAL A 213 11.04 26.25 13.48
N PRO A 214 11.74 25.94 14.59
CA PRO A 214 13.10 26.34 14.78
C PRO A 214 14.08 25.44 13.98
N SER A 215 15.11 26.03 13.37
CA SER A 215 16.17 25.31 12.65
C SER A 215 16.93 24.31 13.55
N SER A 216 16.99 24.57 14.87
CA SER A 216 17.60 23.64 15.84
C SER A 216 16.95 22.26 15.82
N LEU A 217 15.68 22.14 15.43
CA LEU A 217 15.02 20.85 15.30
C LEU A 217 15.64 20.05 14.13
N ALA A 218 15.90 20.68 13.00
CA ALA A 218 16.58 20.01 11.87
C ALA A 218 18.00 19.57 12.27
N ALA A 219 18.75 20.44 12.98
CA ALA A 219 20.08 20.11 13.48
C ALA A 219 20.05 18.92 14.46
N TYR A 220 19.06 18.87 15.36
CA TYR A 220 18.88 17.74 16.29
C TYR A 220 18.57 16.44 15.54
N MET A 221 17.64 16.48 14.58
CA MET A 221 17.28 15.30 13.78
C MET A 221 18.47 14.74 12.99
N LEU A 222 19.36 15.60 12.49
CA LEU A 222 20.58 15.18 11.79
C LEU A 222 21.65 14.57 12.72
N GLN A 223 21.58 14.78 14.02
CA GLN A 223 22.48 14.10 14.97
C GLN A 223 22.09 12.63 15.17
N GLU A 224 20.81 12.31 15.03
CA GLU A 224 20.26 10.98 15.28
C GLU A 224 20.04 10.18 13.97
N ASN A 225 20.14 10.82 12.81
CA ASN A 225 19.85 10.22 11.52
C ASN A 225 20.95 10.53 10.49
N ASP A 226 21.12 9.62 9.53
CA ASP A 226 22.11 9.78 8.45
C ASP A 226 21.61 10.71 7.33
N ALA A 227 20.29 10.91 7.25
CA ALA A 227 19.67 11.82 6.29
C ALA A 227 18.40 12.49 6.85
N LEU A 228 18.08 13.68 6.33
CA LEU A 228 16.87 14.42 6.64
C LEU A 228 16.17 14.86 5.37
N ILE A 229 14.90 14.52 5.24
CA ILE A 229 14.00 15.02 4.20
C ILE A 229 13.28 16.24 4.78
N LEU A 230 13.39 17.40 4.11
CA LEU A 230 12.62 18.59 4.45
C LEU A 230 11.37 18.67 3.55
N GLU A 231 10.19 18.53 4.15
CA GLU A 231 8.93 18.88 3.49
C GLU A 231 8.74 20.39 3.60
N SER A 232 9.22 21.11 2.58
CA SER A 232 9.30 22.57 2.55
C SER A 232 8.05 23.23 1.95
N PHE A 233 8.01 24.57 1.89
CA PHE A 233 6.88 25.32 1.37
C PHE A 233 6.93 25.44 -0.17
N GLY A 234 5.76 25.37 -0.81
CA GLY A 234 5.60 25.61 -2.23
C GLY A 234 6.56 24.77 -3.09
N VAL A 235 7.41 25.43 -3.86
CA VAL A 235 8.37 24.79 -4.78
C VAL A 235 9.74 24.54 -4.14
N GLY A 236 9.82 24.47 -2.82
CA GLY A 236 11.08 24.24 -2.09
C GLY A 236 11.52 25.41 -1.22
N GLY A 237 10.63 26.36 -0.90
CA GLY A 237 10.92 27.49 -0.03
C GLY A 237 11.20 27.07 1.42
N ILE A 238 12.23 27.67 2.01
CA ILE A 238 12.56 27.53 3.45
C ILE A 238 12.55 28.92 4.10
N PRO A 239 12.40 29.05 5.43
CA PRO A 239 12.48 30.33 6.12
C PRO A 239 13.82 30.99 5.88
N SER A 240 13.82 32.28 5.47
CA SER A 240 15.03 33.06 5.15
C SER A 240 15.09 34.45 5.83
N TYR A 241 14.23 34.68 6.84
CA TYR A 241 14.27 35.89 7.64
C TYR A 241 15.49 35.93 8.56
N PRO A 242 16.01 37.11 8.96
CA PRO A 242 17.14 37.20 9.89
C PRO A 242 16.92 36.41 11.17
N GLY A 243 17.85 35.52 11.48
CA GLY A 243 17.76 34.62 12.64
C GLY A 243 16.94 33.33 12.45
N SER A 244 16.47 33.04 11.22
CA SER A 244 15.77 31.74 10.95
C SER A 244 16.67 30.53 11.17
N GLY A 245 17.96 30.64 10.83
CA GLY A 245 18.95 29.59 10.97
C GLY A 245 18.83 28.41 9.98
N PHE A 246 17.91 28.48 8.98
CA PHE A 246 17.79 27.53 7.89
C PHE A 246 18.68 27.91 6.71
#